data_faf28527a52019d801f363c747ebd45f
#
_entry.id   faf28527a52019d801f363c747ebd45f
#
_cell.length_a   1.000
_cell.length_b   1.000
_cell.length_c   1.000
_cell.angle_alpha   90.00
_cell.angle_beta   90.00
_cell.angle_gamma   90.00
#
_symmetry.space_group_name_H-M   'P 1'
#
loop_
_entity.id
_entity.type
_entity.pdbx_description
1 polymer ?
#
loop_
_entity_poly.entity_id
_entity_poly.type
_entity_poly.pdbx_seq_one_letter_code
_entity_poly.pdbx_strand_id
1 'polypeptide(L)'
;MYDYETANPDRYGLLKEFARKNRAGMTPCEKVLWEKLRKLSCGIKFRRQHPIADYIADFICLERKLIIEVDGKYHESPEQKAHDEIRTHDLETYGYTILRFTNEDVTYRLQTVINHIKDYVLNK
;
A
#
# COMPACT_ATOMS: atom_id res chain seq x y z
N MET A 1 9.00 3.47 -16.83
CA MET A 1 8.80 4.02 -16.39
C MET A 1 7.94 4.39 -16.05
N TYR A 2 7.50 4.45 -15.51
CA TYR A 2 6.90 4.79 -15.16
C TYR A 2 6.26 4.91 -13.98
N ASP A 3 6.91 5.20 -12.90
CA ASP A 3 6.40 5.54 -11.59
C ASP A 3 5.57 6.81 -11.60
N TYR A 4 5.95 7.76 -12.40
CA TYR A 4 5.23 9.03 -12.39
C TYR A 4 3.88 8.96 -13.09
N GLU A 5 3.56 7.84 -13.70
CA GLU A 5 2.25 7.66 -14.29
C GLU A 5 1.15 7.64 -13.21
N THR A 6 1.51 7.26 -12.00
CA THR A 6 0.56 7.21 -10.90
C THR A 6 0.72 8.37 -9.92
N ALA A 7 1.77 9.16 -10.06
CA ALA A 7 2.03 10.27 -9.16
C ALA A 7 1.71 11.60 -9.82
N ASN A 8 1.40 12.59 -8.99
CA ASN A 8 1.22 13.95 -9.48
C ASN A 8 2.56 14.44 -10.02
N PRO A 9 2.64 14.86 -11.29
CA PRO A 9 3.94 15.26 -11.89
C PRO A 9 4.64 16.38 -11.13
N ASP A 10 3.89 17.30 -10.54
CA ASP A 10 4.48 18.42 -9.82
C ASP A 10 5.17 17.99 -8.54
N ARG A 11 4.82 16.83 -8.02
CA ARG A 11 5.35 16.35 -6.76
C ARG A 11 6.14 15.06 -6.90
N TYR A 12 6.31 14.59 -8.11
CA TYR A 12 6.92 13.28 -8.33
C TYR A 12 8.30 13.16 -7.70
N GLY A 13 9.15 14.19 -7.88
CA GLY A 13 10.50 14.14 -7.32
C GLY A 13 10.51 14.03 -5.81
N LEU A 14 9.64 14.80 -5.15
CA LEU A 14 9.54 14.78 -3.70
C LEU A 14 9.00 13.44 -3.21
N LEU A 15 7.96 12.94 -3.86
CA LEU A 15 7.35 11.68 -3.48
C LEU A 15 8.31 10.51 -3.70
N LYS A 16 9.09 10.57 -4.78
CA LYS A 16 10.08 9.54 -5.07
C LYS A 16 11.14 9.49 -3.96
N GLU A 17 11.54 10.66 -3.48
CA GLU A 17 12.53 10.74 -2.41
C GLU A 17 11.96 10.16 -1.10
N PHE A 18 10.73 10.51 -0.76
CA PHE A 18 10.07 9.97 0.42
C PHE A 18 9.90 8.46 0.30
N ALA A 19 9.51 7.97 -0.87
CA ALA A 19 9.34 6.54 -1.09
C ALA A 19 10.65 5.80 -0.88
N ARG A 20 11.76 6.36 -1.35
CA ARG A 20 13.06 5.74 -1.16
C ARG A 20 13.43 5.66 0.32
N LYS A 21 13.19 6.74 1.06
CA LYS A 21 13.45 6.76 2.50
C LYS A 21 12.56 5.74 3.21
N ASN A 22 11.31 5.64 2.82
CA ASN A 22 10.39 4.69 3.43
C ASN A 22 10.80 3.24 3.17
N ARG A 23 11.32 2.95 1.98
CA ARG A 23 11.79 1.60 1.69
C ARG A 23 12.97 1.23 2.58
N ALA A 24 13.84 2.19 2.86
CA ALA A 24 14.99 1.95 3.74
C ALA A 24 14.55 1.81 5.18
N GLY A 25 13.45 2.45 5.57
CA GLY A 25 12.97 2.45 6.95
C GLY A 25 11.71 1.64 7.19
N MET A 26 11.47 0.60 6.40
CA MET A 26 10.28 -0.21 6.58
C MET A 26 10.23 -0.84 7.96
N THR A 27 9.02 -0.86 8.54
CA THR A 27 8.82 -1.51 9.84
C THR A 27 8.96 -3.02 9.71
N PRO A 28 9.17 -3.74 10.84
CA PRO A 28 9.26 -5.20 10.77
C PRO A 28 8.02 -5.84 10.14
N CYS A 29 6.82 -5.35 10.45
CA CYS A 29 5.60 -5.90 9.86
C CYS A 29 5.56 -5.67 8.36
N GLU A 30 5.96 -4.49 7.92
CA GLU A 30 6.03 -4.21 6.49
C GLU A 30 7.03 -5.12 5.78
N LYS A 31 8.18 -5.37 6.41
CA LYS A 31 9.18 -6.26 5.82
C LYS A 31 8.66 -7.69 5.69
N VAL A 32 7.98 -8.17 6.72
CA VAL A 32 7.41 -9.52 6.69
C VAL A 32 6.40 -9.65 5.56
N LEU A 33 5.49 -8.67 5.47
CA LEU A 33 4.46 -8.71 4.44
C LEU A 33 5.08 -8.59 3.06
N TRP A 34 6.06 -7.71 2.90
CA TRP A 34 6.74 -7.53 1.60
C TRP A 34 7.38 -8.82 1.11
N GLU A 35 8.03 -9.57 2.00
CA GLU A 35 8.66 -10.83 1.61
C GLU A 35 7.64 -11.83 1.08
N LYS A 36 6.44 -11.81 1.64
CA LYS A 36 5.38 -12.69 1.14
C LYS A 36 4.81 -12.20 -0.18
N LEU A 37 4.60 -10.89 -0.30
CA LEU A 37 4.01 -10.34 -1.52
C LEU A 37 4.92 -10.51 -2.72
N ARG A 38 6.21 -10.29 -2.56
CA ARG A 38 7.15 -10.39 -3.67
C ARG A 38 7.32 -11.83 -4.16
N LYS A 39 6.91 -12.79 -3.35
CA LYS A 39 7.04 -14.21 -3.68
C LYS A 39 5.74 -14.86 -4.09
N LEU A 40 4.66 -14.09 -4.18
CA LEU A 40 3.40 -14.67 -4.63
C LEU A 40 3.56 -15.14 -6.07
N SER A 41 3.25 -16.41 -6.31
CA SER A 41 3.50 -17.06 -7.58
C SER A 41 2.27 -17.04 -8.47
N CYS A 42 1.52 -15.95 -8.44
CA CYS A 42 0.31 -15.82 -9.26
C CYS A 42 0.52 -14.92 -10.48
N GLY A 43 1.77 -14.58 -10.79
CA GLY A 43 2.07 -13.71 -11.92
C GLY A 43 1.74 -12.24 -11.69
N ILE A 44 1.33 -11.89 -10.49
CA ILE A 44 0.96 -10.52 -10.15
C ILE A 44 2.15 -9.86 -9.48
N LYS A 45 2.46 -8.64 -9.90
CA LYS A 45 3.61 -7.92 -9.38
C LYS A 45 3.16 -6.85 -8.40
N PHE A 46 3.76 -6.86 -7.22
CA PHE A 46 3.55 -5.82 -6.21
C PHE A 46 4.75 -4.91 -6.14
N ARG A 47 4.51 -3.65 -5.82
CA ARG A 47 5.55 -2.66 -5.55
C ARG A 47 5.35 -2.13 -4.15
N ARG A 48 6.44 -1.71 -3.51
CA ARG A 48 6.39 -1.18 -2.15
C ARG A 48 6.70 0.29 -2.17
N GLN A 49 6.07 1.03 -1.26
CA GLN A 49 6.30 2.45 -1.05
C GLN A 49 6.29 3.19 -2.38
N HIS A 50 5.15 3.10 -3.05
CA HIS A 50 4.99 3.58 -4.42
C HIS A 50 4.24 4.89 -4.45
N PRO A 51 4.79 5.94 -5.09
CA PRO A 51 4.04 7.20 -5.22
C PRO A 51 2.82 7.02 -6.11
N ILE A 52 1.69 7.53 -5.65
CA ILE A 52 0.45 7.53 -6.41
C ILE A 52 -0.33 8.78 -6.07
N ALA A 53 -0.71 9.57 -7.08
CA ALA A 53 -1.30 10.89 -6.90
C ALA A 53 -0.38 11.73 -6.02
N ASP A 54 -0.88 12.23 -4.90
CA ASP A 54 -0.08 12.99 -3.94
C ASP A 54 0.34 12.14 -2.74
N TYR A 55 0.24 10.83 -2.86
CA TYR A 55 0.41 9.93 -1.72
C TYR A 55 1.45 8.87 -2.01
N ILE A 56 1.81 8.12 -0.97
CA ILE A 56 2.69 6.97 -1.11
C ILE A 56 1.94 5.77 -0.56
N ALA A 57 1.74 4.75 -1.40
CA ALA A 57 1.10 3.51 -1.00
C ALA A 57 2.15 2.57 -0.40
N ASP A 58 1.81 1.91 0.71
CA ASP A 58 2.73 0.95 1.30
C ASP A 58 3.06 -0.15 0.31
N PHE A 59 2.02 -0.76 -0.26
CA PHE A 59 2.17 -1.76 -1.31
C PHE A 59 1.07 -1.55 -2.34
N ILE A 60 1.39 -1.79 -3.60
CA ILE A 60 0.44 -1.56 -4.67
C ILE A 60 0.60 -2.61 -5.75
N CYS A 61 -0.53 -3.05 -6.29
CA CYS A 61 -0.57 -3.86 -7.49
C CYS A 61 -1.27 -3.03 -8.56
N LEU A 62 -0.50 -2.52 -9.49
CA LEU A 62 -1.05 -1.62 -10.52
C LEU A 62 -2.01 -2.36 -11.44
N GLU A 63 -1.71 -3.61 -11.74
CA GLU A 63 -2.55 -4.40 -12.66
C GLU A 63 -3.95 -4.63 -12.11
N ARG A 64 -4.06 -4.78 -10.80
CA ARG A 64 -5.35 -5.06 -10.15
C ARG A 64 -5.93 -3.83 -9.46
N LYS A 65 -5.24 -2.70 -9.55
CA LYS A 65 -5.65 -1.46 -8.88
C LYS A 65 -5.94 -1.70 -7.42
N LEU A 66 -4.99 -2.36 -6.76
CA LEU A 66 -5.10 -2.71 -5.35
C LEU A 66 -3.99 -2.05 -4.56
N ILE A 67 -4.37 -1.40 -3.48
CA ILE A 67 -3.42 -0.83 -2.53
C ILE A 67 -3.57 -1.57 -1.22
N ILE A 68 -2.44 -1.93 -0.61
CA ILE A 68 -2.42 -2.61 0.67
C ILE A 68 -1.67 -1.73 1.65
N GLU A 69 -2.27 -1.51 2.82
CA GLU A 69 -1.66 -0.67 3.85
C GLU A 69 -1.61 -1.41 5.17
N VAL A 70 -0.51 -1.22 5.89
CA VAL A 70 -0.31 -1.80 7.21
C VAL A 70 -0.31 -0.64 8.19
N ASP A 71 -1.31 -0.61 9.06
CA ASP A 71 -1.47 0.48 10.03
C ASP A 71 -0.98 0.06 11.39
N GLY A 72 -0.24 0.96 12.03
CA GLY A 72 0.11 0.78 13.42
C GLY A 72 -1.14 0.89 14.28
N LYS A 73 -1.03 0.38 15.49
CA LYS A 73 -2.13 0.41 16.40
C LYS A 73 -1.97 1.57 17.37
N TYR A 74 -2.63 2.66 17.10
CA TYR A 74 -2.60 3.82 17.97
C TYR A 74 -3.82 4.67 17.70
N HIS A 75 -4.06 5.60 18.60
CA HIS A 75 -5.22 6.48 18.50
C HIS A 75 -4.98 7.52 17.43
N GLU A 76 -5.96 7.69 16.57
CA GLU A 76 -5.91 8.73 15.57
C GLU A 76 -6.68 9.95 16.06
N SER A 77 -6.14 11.13 15.83
CA SER A 77 -6.87 12.36 16.10
C SER A 77 -7.99 12.50 15.07
N PRO A 78 -9.03 13.30 15.38
CA PRO A 78 -10.08 13.55 14.40
C PRO A 78 -9.54 14.13 13.10
N GLU A 79 -8.54 15.00 13.16
CA GLU A 79 -7.94 15.55 11.96
C GLU A 79 -7.24 14.49 11.12
N GLN A 80 -6.51 13.61 11.79
CA GLN A 80 -5.81 12.54 11.08
C GLN A 80 -6.77 11.59 10.42
N LYS A 81 -7.85 11.27 11.12
CA LYS A 81 -8.88 10.40 10.57
C LYS A 81 -9.54 11.03 9.35
N ALA A 82 -9.80 12.35 9.42
CA ALA A 82 -10.38 13.05 8.29
C ALA A 82 -9.44 13.05 7.09
N HIS A 83 -8.13 13.24 7.31
CA HIS A 83 -7.15 13.16 6.24
C HIS A 83 -7.11 11.79 5.61
N ASP A 84 -7.20 10.74 6.42
CA ASP A 84 -7.19 9.37 5.89
C ASP A 84 -8.42 9.10 5.05
N GLU A 85 -9.57 9.64 5.44
CA GLU A 85 -10.80 9.46 4.67
C GLU A 85 -10.71 10.17 3.32
N ILE A 86 -10.15 11.39 3.32
CA ILE A 86 -9.95 12.12 2.07
C ILE A 86 -9.00 11.37 1.15
N ARG A 87 -7.91 10.87 1.70
CA ARG A 87 -6.92 10.11 0.95
C ARG A 87 -7.54 8.87 0.34
N THR A 88 -8.31 8.14 1.14
CA THR A 88 -8.99 6.94 0.66
C THR A 88 -9.95 7.26 -0.46
N HIS A 89 -10.76 8.31 -0.27
CA HIS A 89 -11.70 8.73 -1.30
C HIS A 89 -10.99 9.11 -2.59
N ASP A 90 -9.90 9.87 -2.50
CA ASP A 90 -9.13 10.26 -3.68
C ASP A 90 -8.63 9.03 -4.44
N LEU A 91 -8.07 8.08 -3.72
CA LEU A 91 -7.52 6.88 -4.36
C LEU A 91 -8.63 6.03 -4.98
N GLU A 92 -9.79 5.98 -4.33
CA GLU A 92 -10.92 5.25 -4.88
C GLU A 92 -11.45 5.90 -6.15
N THR A 93 -11.37 7.22 -6.26
CA THR A 93 -11.81 7.89 -7.49
C THR A 93 -10.93 7.53 -8.68
N TYR A 94 -9.68 7.12 -8.43
CA TYR A 94 -8.80 6.62 -9.49
C TYR A 94 -9.01 5.13 -9.77
N GLY A 95 -9.98 4.51 -9.11
CA GLY A 95 -10.32 3.12 -9.35
C GLY A 95 -9.61 2.13 -8.46
N TYR A 96 -8.92 2.59 -7.42
CA TYR A 96 -8.17 1.68 -6.54
C TYR A 96 -9.03 1.19 -5.39
N THR A 97 -8.82 -0.06 -5.02
CA THR A 97 -9.36 -0.63 -3.79
C THR A 97 -8.24 -0.64 -2.76
N ILE A 98 -8.57 -0.31 -1.51
CA ILE A 98 -7.58 -0.26 -0.45
C ILE A 98 -7.92 -1.31 0.58
N LEU A 99 -6.99 -2.22 0.82
CA LEU A 99 -7.09 -3.20 1.90
C LEU A 99 -6.17 -2.78 3.02
N ARG A 100 -6.70 -2.69 4.23
CA ARG A 100 -5.93 -2.28 5.40
C ARG A 100 -5.83 -3.42 6.39
N PHE A 101 -4.63 -3.63 6.89
CA PHE A 101 -4.37 -4.64 7.91
C PHE A 101 -3.60 -3.98 9.03
N THR A 102 -3.82 -4.45 10.24
CA THR A 102 -3.08 -3.94 11.39
C THR A 102 -1.76 -4.67 11.52
N ASN A 103 -0.85 -4.10 12.32
CA ASN A 103 0.39 -4.80 12.65
C ASN A 103 0.09 -6.15 13.30
N GLU A 104 -0.96 -6.22 14.11
CA GLU A 104 -1.36 -7.47 14.74
C GLU A 104 -1.78 -8.50 13.72
N ASP A 105 -2.52 -8.07 12.70
CA ASP A 105 -2.94 -8.97 11.63
C ASP A 105 -1.72 -9.59 10.96
N VAL A 106 -0.74 -8.77 10.62
CA VAL A 106 0.46 -9.25 9.95
C VAL A 106 1.28 -10.16 10.86
N THR A 107 1.37 -9.81 12.15
CA THR A 107 2.17 -10.57 13.09
C THR A 107 1.55 -11.92 13.44
N TYR A 108 0.25 -11.94 13.70
CA TYR A 108 -0.41 -13.12 14.26
C TYR A 108 -1.37 -13.82 13.32
N ARG A 109 -1.74 -13.17 12.22
CA ARG A 109 -2.69 -13.74 11.26
C ARG A 109 -2.19 -13.59 9.84
N LEU A 110 -0.88 -13.77 9.66
CA LEU A 110 -0.25 -13.51 8.36
C LEU A 110 -0.86 -14.35 7.24
N GLN A 111 -1.14 -15.63 7.50
CA GLN A 111 -1.71 -16.48 6.47
C GLN A 111 -3.10 -15.99 6.05
N THR A 112 -3.89 -15.52 7.01
CA THR A 112 -5.21 -14.96 6.72
C THR A 112 -5.07 -13.70 5.86
N VAL A 113 -4.09 -12.84 6.18
CA VAL A 113 -3.83 -11.64 5.39
C VAL A 113 -3.47 -12.02 3.96
N ILE A 114 -2.56 -12.97 3.80
CA ILE A 114 -2.11 -13.39 2.47
C ILE A 114 -3.26 -14.02 1.68
N ASN A 115 -4.07 -14.83 2.34
CA ASN A 115 -5.24 -15.44 1.67
C ASN A 115 -6.22 -14.39 1.19
N HIS A 116 -6.45 -13.36 2.01
CA HIS A 116 -7.35 -12.27 1.63
C HIS A 116 -6.83 -11.55 0.39
N ILE A 117 -5.53 -11.27 0.37
CA ILE A 117 -4.92 -10.59 -0.77
C ILE A 117 -4.98 -11.47 -2.02
N LYS A 118 -4.67 -12.75 -1.88
CA LYS A 118 -4.75 -13.70 -2.99
C LYS A 118 -6.15 -13.77 -3.56
N ASP A 119 -7.15 -13.86 -2.69
CA ASP A 119 -8.53 -13.92 -3.14
C ASP A 119 -8.87 -12.70 -3.99
N TYR A 120 -8.43 -11.53 -3.56
CA TYR A 120 -8.71 -10.33 -4.31
C TYR A 120 -8.05 -10.35 -5.69
N VAL A 121 -6.74 -10.67 -5.75
CA VAL A 121 -6.02 -10.57 -7.02
C VAL A 121 -6.37 -11.70 -7.98
N LEU A 122 -6.74 -12.87 -7.48
CA LEU A 122 -7.06 -14.00 -8.33
C LEU A 122 -8.49 -14.00 -8.84
N ASN A 123 -9.38 -13.31 -8.13
CA ASN A 123 -10.80 -13.26 -8.50
C ASN A 123 -11.19 -11.99 -9.23
N LYS A 124 -10.22 -11.21 -9.71
CA LYS A 124 -10.49 -9.95 -10.43
C LYS A 124 -10.11 -9.98 -11.90
#